data_f12ed5b6c2667de4e547b89bade10888
#
_entry.id   f12ed5b6c2667de4e547b89bade10888
#
_cell.length_a   1.000
_cell.length_b   1.000
_cell.length_c   1.000
_cell.angle_alpha   90.00
_cell.angle_beta   90.00
_cell.angle_gamma   90.00
#
_symmetry.space_group_name_H-M   'P 1'
#
loop_
_entity.id
_entity.type
_entity.pdbx_description
1 polymer ?
#
loop_
_entity_poly.entity_id
_entity_poly.type
_entity_poly.pdbx_seq_one_letter_code
_entity_poly.pdbx_strand_id
1 'polypeptide(L)'
;SNEITGSGKTEDLVENHKLLNDLCHKLDATRPTTMAHIFMLDANDPLVFLPDIRSYNLYYGWYVGEWDQNDAWFDEFHKNHPDAVIGLSEYGADANPAYQSAKPAKGDWSEGYQAVYHEHMLKMWADRPYIWAMHCWNMFDFGADGRDEGGKPGQNQKGLVTFDRKTKKDAFYIYKAYLSKEPFVHICGRRYADRTESETKIKVYSNQPRVTLFVDGKEFAAQDGDKIFKFTVPISGEHTIEARS
;
A
#
# COMPACT_ATOMS: atom_id res chain seq x y z
N SER A 1 -14.65 -14.77 4.36
CA SER A 1 -14.80 -15.01 2.92
C SER A 1 -14.05 -13.95 2.14
N ASN A 2 -13.54 -14.29 0.95
CA ASN A 2 -12.77 -13.41 0.09
C ASN A 2 -13.33 -13.43 -1.33
N GLU A 3 -13.74 -12.27 -1.86
CA GLU A 3 -14.15 -12.04 -3.27
C GLU A 3 -15.17 -13.03 -3.83
N ILE A 4 -16.07 -13.51 -2.99
CA ILE A 4 -17.00 -14.60 -3.30
C ILE A 4 -17.96 -14.31 -4.47
N THR A 5 -18.15 -13.04 -4.80
CA THR A 5 -19.00 -12.62 -5.92
C THR A 5 -18.23 -12.42 -7.23
N GLY A 6 -16.93 -12.74 -7.26
CA GLY A 6 -16.08 -12.58 -8.45
C GLY A 6 -16.55 -13.39 -9.67
N SER A 7 -17.20 -14.53 -9.44
CA SER A 7 -17.81 -15.37 -10.49
C SER A 7 -19.34 -15.17 -10.64
N GLY A 8 -19.88 -14.13 -10.01
CA GLY A 8 -21.31 -13.85 -9.98
C GLY A 8 -21.94 -14.11 -8.59
N LYS A 9 -23.07 -13.47 -8.36
CA LYS A 9 -23.84 -13.57 -7.12
C LYS A 9 -25.06 -14.45 -7.36
N THR A 10 -25.21 -15.52 -6.57
CA THR A 10 -26.38 -16.41 -6.58
C THR A 10 -27.12 -16.36 -5.26
N GLU A 11 -28.40 -16.78 -5.24
CA GLU A 11 -29.20 -16.83 -4.00
C GLU A 11 -28.60 -17.81 -2.99
N ASP A 12 -28.15 -18.99 -3.45
CA ASP A 12 -27.50 -20.01 -2.59
C ASP A 12 -26.23 -19.48 -1.92
N LEU A 13 -25.44 -18.67 -2.67
CA LEU A 13 -24.24 -18.04 -2.12
C LEU A 13 -24.59 -17.08 -1.01
N VAL A 14 -25.60 -16.23 -1.21
CA VAL A 14 -26.04 -15.26 -0.20
C VAL A 14 -26.58 -15.99 1.05
N GLU A 15 -27.43 -17.01 0.86
CA GLU A 15 -27.98 -17.78 1.98
C GLU A 15 -26.88 -18.52 2.77
N ASN A 16 -25.94 -19.15 2.08
CA ASN A 16 -24.81 -19.81 2.73
C ASN A 16 -24.01 -18.80 3.59
N HIS A 17 -23.80 -17.56 3.11
CA HIS A 17 -23.05 -16.55 3.88
C HIS A 17 -23.83 -16.00 5.08
N LYS A 18 -25.16 -15.94 5.02
CA LYS A 18 -26.00 -15.67 6.20
C LYS A 18 -25.78 -16.75 7.26
N LEU A 19 -25.90 -18.01 6.86
CA LEU A 19 -25.69 -19.15 7.78
C LEU A 19 -24.28 -19.15 8.40
N LEU A 20 -23.25 -18.82 7.60
CA LEU A 20 -21.86 -18.74 8.11
C LEU A 20 -21.69 -17.55 9.08
N ASN A 21 -22.29 -16.40 8.80
CA ASN A 21 -22.25 -15.25 9.70
C ASN A 21 -22.95 -15.55 11.04
N ASP A 22 -24.14 -16.16 10.99
CA ASP A 22 -24.88 -16.58 12.16
C ASP A 22 -24.10 -17.64 12.98
N LEU A 23 -23.43 -18.56 12.29
CA LEU A 23 -22.57 -19.54 12.93
C LEU A 23 -21.39 -18.89 13.65
N CYS A 24 -20.74 -17.90 13.03
CA CYS A 24 -19.66 -17.15 13.67
C CYS A 24 -20.13 -16.49 14.96
N HIS A 25 -21.25 -15.78 14.95
CA HIS A 25 -21.84 -15.15 16.14
C HIS A 25 -22.27 -16.17 17.21
N LYS A 26 -22.79 -17.32 16.80
CA LYS A 26 -23.15 -18.41 17.73
C LYS A 26 -21.92 -18.98 18.43
N LEU A 27 -20.79 -19.09 17.72
CA LEU A 27 -19.55 -19.66 18.27
C LEU A 27 -18.77 -18.61 19.08
N ASP A 28 -18.82 -17.35 18.69
CA ASP A 28 -18.16 -16.25 19.37
C ASP A 28 -18.94 -14.93 19.19
N ALA A 29 -19.67 -14.56 20.20
CA ALA A 29 -20.42 -13.30 20.23
C ALA A 29 -19.58 -12.07 20.64
N THR A 30 -18.27 -12.23 20.88
CA THR A 30 -17.41 -11.16 21.40
C THR A 30 -16.63 -10.40 20.31
N ARG A 31 -16.49 -10.99 19.11
CA ARG A 31 -15.76 -10.42 17.99
C ARG A 31 -16.70 -10.12 16.82
N PRO A 32 -16.56 -8.93 16.19
CA PRO A 32 -17.32 -8.62 14.99
C PRO A 32 -16.86 -9.46 13.79
N THR A 33 -17.80 -9.74 12.88
CA THR A 33 -17.53 -10.41 11.62
C THR A 33 -17.22 -9.42 10.51
N THR A 34 -16.43 -9.84 9.51
CA THR A 34 -16.16 -9.08 8.28
C THR A 34 -16.01 -10.01 7.08
N MET A 35 -16.20 -9.47 5.88
CA MET A 35 -15.97 -10.12 4.59
C MET A 35 -15.17 -9.20 3.68
N ALA A 36 -14.21 -9.77 2.94
CA ALA A 36 -13.47 -9.06 1.90
C ALA A 36 -14.29 -9.05 0.59
N HIS A 37 -14.99 -7.96 0.31
CA HIS A 37 -15.76 -7.82 -0.92
C HIS A 37 -14.87 -7.41 -2.10
N ILE A 38 -15.18 -7.96 -3.28
CA ILE A 38 -14.55 -7.55 -4.52
C ILE A 38 -15.02 -6.13 -4.91
N PHE A 39 -14.15 -5.33 -5.52
CA PHE A 39 -14.46 -3.93 -5.89
C PHE A 39 -15.67 -3.77 -6.82
N MET A 40 -16.01 -4.81 -7.60
CA MET A 40 -17.16 -4.80 -8.52
C MET A 40 -18.53 -4.97 -7.84
N LEU A 41 -18.56 -5.39 -6.57
CA LEU A 41 -19.81 -5.50 -5.84
C LEU A 41 -20.31 -4.11 -5.46
N ASP A 42 -21.55 -3.79 -5.83
CA ASP A 42 -22.16 -2.49 -5.51
C ASP A 42 -22.12 -2.23 -3.99
N ALA A 43 -21.71 -1.04 -3.62
CA ALA A 43 -21.60 -0.64 -2.22
C ALA A 43 -22.95 -0.62 -1.47
N ASN A 44 -24.07 -0.59 -2.19
CA ASN A 44 -25.43 -0.67 -1.64
C ASN A 44 -25.99 -2.11 -1.64
N ASP A 45 -25.22 -3.09 -2.11
CA ASP A 45 -25.70 -4.49 -2.14
C ASP A 45 -25.94 -5.00 -0.71
N PRO A 46 -27.09 -5.65 -0.43
CA PRO A 46 -27.39 -6.19 0.89
C PRO A 46 -26.31 -7.12 1.46
N LEU A 47 -25.58 -7.83 0.60
CA LEU A 47 -24.48 -8.69 1.01
C LEU A 47 -23.34 -7.92 1.72
N VAL A 48 -23.13 -6.67 1.35
CA VAL A 48 -22.13 -5.78 1.97
C VAL A 48 -22.46 -5.51 3.45
N PHE A 49 -23.74 -5.49 3.77
CA PHE A 49 -24.24 -5.20 5.13
C PHE A 49 -24.54 -6.46 5.96
N LEU A 50 -24.24 -7.64 5.41
CA LEU A 50 -24.44 -8.89 6.14
C LEU A 50 -23.46 -9.03 7.32
N PRO A 51 -22.14 -8.79 7.20
CA PRO A 51 -21.23 -8.80 8.36
C PRO A 51 -21.34 -7.50 9.17
N ASP A 52 -20.84 -7.54 10.41
CA ASP A 52 -20.83 -6.36 11.30
C ASP A 52 -19.98 -5.21 10.75
N ILE A 53 -18.86 -5.54 10.13
CA ILE A 53 -17.90 -4.60 9.57
C ILE A 53 -17.78 -4.83 8.06
N ARG A 54 -17.80 -3.75 7.28
CA ARG A 54 -17.66 -3.77 5.83
C ARG A 54 -16.20 -3.66 5.46
N SER A 55 -15.77 -4.40 4.46
CA SER A 55 -14.45 -4.23 3.88
C SER A 55 -14.40 -4.64 2.40
N TYR A 56 -13.53 -3.97 1.66
CA TYR A 56 -13.36 -4.18 0.24
C TYR A 56 -11.89 -4.41 -0.12
N ASN A 57 -11.68 -5.21 -1.16
CA ASN A 57 -10.41 -5.30 -1.86
C ASN A 57 -10.43 -4.25 -2.97
N LEU A 58 -9.68 -3.15 -2.79
CA LEU A 58 -9.62 -2.06 -3.76
C LEU A 58 -8.21 -1.92 -4.29
N TYR A 59 -8.09 -1.97 -5.62
CA TYR A 59 -6.81 -1.91 -6.30
C TYR A 59 -6.76 -0.77 -7.33
N TYR A 60 -7.45 0.35 -7.05
CA TYR A 60 -7.29 1.57 -7.84
C TYR A 60 -5.83 2.04 -7.77
N GLY A 61 -5.28 2.37 -8.94
CA GLY A 61 -3.86 2.69 -9.07
C GLY A 61 -2.95 1.47 -9.29
N TRP A 62 -3.52 0.25 -9.34
CA TRP A 62 -2.76 -0.93 -9.75
C TRP A 62 -3.50 -1.74 -10.83
N TYR A 63 -4.56 -2.47 -10.50
CA TYR A 63 -5.31 -3.23 -11.50
C TYR A 63 -6.27 -2.36 -12.32
N VAL A 64 -6.87 -1.36 -11.70
CA VAL A 64 -7.87 -0.47 -12.31
C VAL A 64 -7.59 0.98 -11.95
N GLY A 65 -8.04 1.90 -12.80
CA GLY A 65 -8.06 3.34 -12.53
C GLY A 65 -6.76 3.94 -12.00
N GLU A 66 -6.88 5.04 -11.28
CA GLU A 66 -5.77 5.74 -10.62
C GLU A 66 -5.95 5.72 -9.08
N TRP A 67 -4.87 5.93 -8.34
CA TRP A 67 -4.84 5.80 -6.87
C TRP A 67 -5.81 6.75 -6.14
N ASP A 68 -6.02 7.96 -6.64
CA ASP A 68 -6.93 8.96 -6.07
C ASP A 68 -8.41 8.55 -6.15
N GLN A 69 -8.74 7.57 -6.97
CA GLN A 69 -10.09 7.01 -7.00
C GLN A 69 -10.43 6.25 -5.70
N ASN A 70 -9.44 5.80 -4.92
CA ASN A 70 -9.70 5.27 -3.58
C ASN A 70 -10.30 6.35 -2.68
N ASP A 71 -9.79 7.59 -2.74
CA ASP A 71 -10.30 8.73 -1.98
C ASP A 71 -11.78 8.97 -2.27
N ALA A 72 -12.10 9.12 -3.54
CA ALA A 72 -13.48 9.35 -3.99
C ALA A 72 -14.43 8.20 -3.61
N TRP A 73 -13.95 6.95 -3.71
CA TRP A 73 -14.74 5.77 -3.36
C TRP A 73 -15.11 5.75 -1.87
N PHE A 74 -14.14 5.99 -0.99
CA PHE A 74 -14.38 6.04 0.45
C PHE A 74 -15.25 7.22 0.85
N ASP A 75 -15.03 8.40 0.27
CA ASP A 75 -15.82 9.59 0.55
C ASP A 75 -17.29 9.40 0.12
N GLU A 76 -17.53 8.78 -1.03
CA GLU A 76 -18.88 8.45 -1.50
C GLU A 76 -19.54 7.37 -0.63
N PHE A 77 -18.81 6.31 -0.27
CA PHE A 77 -19.32 5.28 0.63
C PHE A 77 -19.75 5.88 1.97
N HIS A 78 -18.88 6.66 2.60
CA HIS A 78 -19.17 7.28 3.90
C HIS A 78 -20.32 8.30 3.83
N LYS A 79 -20.41 9.05 2.73
CA LYS A 79 -21.54 9.96 2.49
C LYS A 79 -22.86 9.23 2.42
N ASN A 80 -22.91 8.08 1.75
CA ASN A 80 -24.13 7.29 1.56
C ASN A 80 -24.46 6.43 2.78
N HIS A 81 -23.47 6.04 3.58
CA HIS A 81 -23.58 5.17 4.73
C HIS A 81 -22.76 5.71 5.93
N PRO A 82 -23.15 6.87 6.51
CA PRO A 82 -22.31 7.56 7.51
C PRO A 82 -22.11 6.77 8.81
N ASP A 83 -23.03 5.87 9.14
CA ASP A 83 -22.96 5.03 10.35
C ASP A 83 -22.29 3.66 10.09
N ALA A 84 -21.94 3.35 8.85
CA ALA A 84 -21.34 2.07 8.51
C ALA A 84 -19.83 2.06 8.80
N VAL A 85 -19.39 1.09 9.58
CA VAL A 85 -17.95 0.84 9.77
C VAL A 85 -17.39 0.23 8.49
N ILE A 86 -16.44 0.90 7.86
CA ILE A 86 -15.80 0.50 6.60
C ILE A 86 -14.29 0.39 6.73
N GLY A 87 -13.68 -0.61 6.10
CA GLY A 87 -12.25 -0.79 6.00
C GLY A 87 -11.80 -1.27 4.63
N LEU A 88 -10.50 -1.36 4.46
CA LEU A 88 -9.85 -1.85 3.25
C LEU A 88 -9.20 -3.20 3.57
N SER A 89 -9.78 -4.28 3.04
CA SER A 89 -9.31 -5.65 3.32
C SER A 89 -8.08 -6.03 2.50
N GLU A 90 -7.95 -5.47 1.28
CA GLU A 90 -6.74 -5.60 0.49
C GLU A 90 -6.50 -4.36 -0.37
N TYR A 91 -5.25 -3.97 -0.49
CA TYR A 91 -4.71 -3.00 -1.43
C TYR A 91 -3.21 -3.23 -1.59
N GLY A 92 -2.64 -2.84 -2.73
CA GLY A 92 -1.22 -3.01 -2.97
C GLY A 92 -0.84 -2.86 -4.44
N ALA A 93 0.43 -2.65 -4.68
CA ALA A 93 1.04 -2.62 -6.00
C ALA A 93 2.24 -3.56 -6.03
N ASP A 94 2.44 -4.26 -7.15
CA ASP A 94 3.61 -5.14 -7.31
C ASP A 94 4.88 -4.32 -7.49
N ALA A 95 6.02 -4.84 -7.01
CA ALA A 95 7.34 -4.29 -7.27
C ALA A 95 8.43 -5.36 -7.30
N ASN A 96 9.25 -5.29 -8.33
CA ASN A 96 10.49 -6.04 -8.44
C ASN A 96 11.66 -5.12 -8.06
N PRO A 97 12.43 -5.40 -7.00
CA PRO A 97 13.56 -4.55 -6.60
C PRO A 97 14.65 -4.38 -7.66
N ALA A 98 14.68 -5.23 -8.69
CA ALA A 98 15.56 -5.06 -9.84
C ALA A 98 15.07 -4.00 -10.85
N TYR A 99 13.79 -3.60 -10.76
CA TYR A 99 13.20 -2.62 -11.67
C TYR A 99 13.19 -1.24 -11.01
N GLN A 100 13.80 -0.28 -11.70
CA GLN A 100 13.93 1.08 -11.22
C GLN A 100 13.47 2.06 -12.30
N SER A 101 12.96 3.21 -11.88
CA SER A 101 12.49 4.25 -12.79
C SER A 101 12.75 5.64 -12.21
N ALA A 102 13.26 6.55 -13.06
CA ALA A 102 13.36 7.97 -12.73
C ALA A 102 11.97 8.65 -12.67
N LYS A 103 10.98 8.04 -13.35
CA LYS A 103 9.58 8.50 -13.41
C LYS A 103 8.66 7.30 -13.15
N PRO A 104 8.53 6.85 -11.89
CA PRO A 104 7.69 5.71 -11.56
C PRO A 104 6.25 5.89 -12.04
N ALA A 105 5.71 4.85 -12.70
CA ALA A 105 4.39 4.87 -13.28
C ALA A 105 3.66 3.53 -13.06
N LYS A 106 2.33 3.57 -13.02
CA LYS A 106 1.49 2.38 -12.89
C LYS A 106 1.86 1.31 -13.93
N GLY A 107 2.07 0.08 -13.47
CA GLY A 107 2.39 -1.05 -14.32
C GLY A 107 3.87 -1.17 -14.72
N ASP A 108 4.76 -0.34 -14.18
CA ASP A 108 6.20 -0.44 -14.43
C ASP A 108 6.94 -1.43 -13.52
N TRP A 109 6.25 -2.00 -12.54
CA TRP A 109 6.79 -2.88 -11.50
C TRP A 109 7.99 -2.30 -10.75
N SER A 110 8.24 -0.99 -10.85
CA SER A 110 9.35 -0.38 -10.13
C SER A 110 9.06 -0.29 -8.63
N GLU A 111 10.11 -0.41 -7.83
CA GLU A 111 10.05 -0.18 -6.38
C GLU A 111 9.60 1.25 -6.07
N GLY A 112 9.98 2.20 -6.94
CA GLY A 112 9.58 3.59 -6.83
C GLY A 112 8.07 3.79 -6.96
N TYR A 113 7.39 3.05 -7.87
CA TYR A 113 5.93 3.13 -8.01
C TYR A 113 5.22 2.53 -6.80
N GLN A 114 5.64 1.35 -6.34
CA GLN A 114 5.08 0.76 -5.13
C GLN A 114 5.17 1.73 -3.94
N ALA A 115 6.32 2.39 -3.78
CA ALA A 115 6.52 3.36 -2.72
C ALA A 115 5.53 4.54 -2.80
N VAL A 116 5.37 5.16 -3.98
CA VAL A 116 4.44 6.28 -4.20
C VAL A 116 2.99 5.86 -3.99
N TYR A 117 2.62 4.66 -4.44
CA TYR A 117 1.28 4.09 -4.21
C TYR A 117 0.97 3.99 -2.71
N HIS A 118 1.87 3.41 -1.92
CA HIS A 118 1.68 3.26 -0.48
C HIS A 118 1.77 4.57 0.30
N GLU A 119 2.55 5.56 -0.17
CA GLU A 119 2.54 6.94 0.36
C GLU A 119 1.13 7.53 0.28
N HIS A 120 0.49 7.42 -0.89
CA HIS A 120 -0.86 7.93 -1.11
C HIS A 120 -1.87 7.22 -0.20
N MET A 121 -1.84 5.88 -0.17
CA MET A 121 -2.79 5.08 0.61
C MET A 121 -2.71 5.39 2.11
N LEU A 122 -1.51 5.54 2.66
CA LEU A 122 -1.34 5.89 4.08
C LEU A 122 -1.81 7.32 4.39
N LYS A 123 -1.56 8.26 3.48
CA LYS A 123 -2.09 9.61 3.62
C LYS A 123 -3.61 9.63 3.54
N MET A 124 -4.19 8.95 2.57
CA MET A 124 -5.63 8.80 2.39
C MET A 124 -6.30 8.29 3.68
N TRP A 125 -5.72 7.27 4.30
CA TRP A 125 -6.18 6.73 5.57
C TRP A 125 -6.04 7.71 6.73
N ALA A 126 -4.89 8.38 6.85
CA ALA A 126 -4.67 9.36 7.91
C ALA A 126 -5.67 10.52 7.88
N ASP A 127 -6.12 10.90 6.68
CA ASP A 127 -7.10 11.98 6.46
C ASP A 127 -8.57 11.51 6.67
N ARG A 128 -8.83 10.19 6.87
CA ARG A 128 -10.18 9.60 6.97
C ARG A 128 -10.34 8.73 8.22
N PRO A 129 -10.57 9.34 9.39
CA PRO A 129 -10.63 8.61 10.66
C PRO A 129 -11.82 7.63 10.77
N TYR A 130 -12.76 7.66 9.83
CA TYR A 130 -13.85 6.71 9.74
C TYR A 130 -13.46 5.35 9.13
N ILE A 131 -12.30 5.26 8.48
CA ILE A 131 -11.76 3.99 7.98
C ILE A 131 -11.12 3.25 9.16
N TRP A 132 -11.76 2.17 9.61
CA TRP A 132 -11.36 1.46 10.83
C TRP A 132 -10.02 0.72 10.69
N ALA A 133 -9.72 0.18 9.51
CA ALA A 133 -8.47 -0.52 9.23
C ALA A 133 -8.15 -0.59 7.74
N MET A 134 -6.87 -0.76 7.46
CA MET A 134 -6.35 -1.03 6.12
C MET A 134 -5.36 -2.20 6.18
N HIS A 135 -5.63 -3.24 5.37
CA HIS A 135 -4.79 -4.44 5.32
C HIS A 135 -4.04 -4.48 3.99
N CYS A 136 -2.73 -4.21 4.06
CA CYS A 136 -1.87 -4.26 2.88
C CYS A 136 -1.76 -5.69 2.33
N TRP A 137 -1.94 -5.87 1.05
CA TRP A 137 -1.64 -7.07 0.32
C TRP A 137 -0.35 -6.90 -0.50
N ASN A 138 0.82 -7.36 0.01
CA ASN A 138 0.99 -8.22 1.15
C ASN A 138 2.24 -7.82 1.95
N MET A 139 2.46 -8.39 3.14
CA MET A 139 3.72 -8.17 3.86
C MET A 139 4.91 -8.78 3.12
N PHE A 140 4.72 -9.93 2.47
CA PHE A 140 5.77 -10.67 1.77
C PHE A 140 5.37 -10.99 0.34
N ASP A 141 6.33 -11.02 -0.57
CA ASP A 141 6.16 -11.70 -1.85
C ASP A 141 5.91 -13.19 -1.57
N PHE A 142 5.08 -13.82 -2.38
CA PHE A 142 4.70 -15.22 -2.19
C PHE A 142 4.50 -15.96 -3.51
N GLY A 143 4.50 -17.31 -3.43
CA GLY A 143 4.28 -18.17 -4.59
C GLY A 143 2.87 -18.02 -5.14
N ALA A 144 2.75 -17.84 -6.45
CA ALA A 144 1.50 -17.73 -7.18
C ALA A 144 1.75 -18.24 -8.61
N ASP A 145 1.57 -19.53 -8.82
CA ASP A 145 1.97 -20.28 -10.04
C ASP A 145 1.30 -19.75 -11.32
N GLY A 146 0.09 -19.22 -11.22
CA GLY A 146 -0.63 -18.60 -12.34
C GLY A 146 -0.13 -17.21 -12.75
N ARG A 147 0.89 -16.63 -12.07
CA ARG A 147 1.43 -15.31 -12.40
C ARG A 147 2.70 -15.41 -13.22
N ASP A 148 2.77 -14.63 -14.30
CA ASP A 148 3.95 -14.54 -15.17
C ASP A 148 4.22 -13.07 -15.59
N GLU A 149 4.22 -12.16 -14.64
CA GLU A 149 4.47 -10.74 -14.84
C GLU A 149 5.56 -10.19 -13.91
N GLY A 150 6.05 -8.99 -14.21
CA GLY A 150 7.01 -8.29 -13.37
C GLY A 150 8.39 -8.97 -13.27
N GLY A 151 8.73 -9.86 -14.21
CA GLY A 151 10.03 -10.53 -14.28
C GLY A 151 10.27 -11.59 -13.19
N LYS A 152 9.20 -12.06 -12.53
CA LYS A 152 9.26 -13.13 -11.52
C LYS A 152 8.13 -14.13 -11.72
N PRO A 153 8.22 -15.02 -12.74
CA PRO A 153 7.23 -16.06 -12.95
C PRO A 153 6.95 -16.88 -11.69
N GLY A 154 5.68 -17.21 -11.45
CA GLY A 154 5.25 -17.98 -10.28
C GLY A 154 5.27 -17.19 -8.96
N GLN A 155 5.35 -15.85 -8.99
CA GLN A 155 5.33 -15.03 -7.78
C GLN A 155 4.33 -13.86 -7.86
N ASN A 156 3.67 -13.60 -6.74
CA ASN A 156 3.04 -12.31 -6.46
C ASN A 156 4.08 -11.39 -5.80
N GLN A 157 4.30 -10.22 -6.35
CA GLN A 157 5.35 -9.27 -5.93
C GLN A 157 4.80 -8.06 -5.16
N LYS A 158 3.57 -8.16 -4.64
CA LYS A 158 2.99 -7.07 -3.82
C LYS A 158 3.57 -6.98 -2.41
N GLY A 159 4.46 -7.90 -2.04
CA GLY A 159 5.13 -7.87 -0.75
C GLY A 159 5.88 -6.56 -0.49
N LEU A 160 5.81 -6.09 0.76
CA LEU A 160 6.71 -5.04 1.25
C LEU A 160 8.12 -5.59 1.48
N VAL A 161 8.25 -6.92 1.56
CA VAL A 161 9.49 -7.68 1.73
C VAL A 161 9.54 -8.77 0.67
N THR A 162 10.71 -9.03 0.11
CA THR A 162 10.90 -10.04 -0.92
C THR A 162 10.59 -11.46 -0.45
N PHE A 163 10.37 -12.37 -1.41
CA PHE A 163 10.03 -13.77 -1.17
C PHE A 163 11.02 -14.49 -0.22
N ASP A 164 12.29 -14.24 -0.38
CA ASP A 164 13.37 -14.81 0.45
C ASP A 164 13.54 -14.12 1.82
N ARG A 165 12.73 -13.11 2.12
CA ARG A 165 12.73 -12.32 3.37
C ARG A 165 13.97 -11.45 3.58
N LYS A 166 14.87 -11.35 2.59
CA LYS A 166 16.15 -10.65 2.76
C LYS A 166 16.07 -9.16 2.46
N THR A 167 15.18 -8.75 1.57
CA THR A 167 15.09 -7.34 1.15
C THR A 167 13.78 -6.73 1.60
N LYS A 168 13.85 -5.70 2.44
CA LYS A 168 12.75 -4.76 2.68
C LYS A 168 12.73 -3.76 1.55
N LYS A 169 11.61 -3.68 0.82
CA LYS A 169 11.41 -2.70 -0.25
C LYS A 169 11.19 -1.30 0.33
N ASP A 170 11.30 -0.24 -0.47
CA ASP A 170 11.12 1.12 0.02
C ASP A 170 9.75 1.32 0.67
N ALA A 171 8.69 0.72 0.11
CA ALA A 171 7.36 0.77 0.68
C ALA A 171 7.26 0.21 2.11
N PHE A 172 8.12 -0.71 2.54
CA PHE A 172 8.19 -1.14 3.94
C PHE A 172 8.49 0.03 4.88
N TYR A 173 9.36 0.94 4.46
CA TYR A 173 9.83 2.02 5.32
C TYR A 173 8.85 3.17 5.44
N ILE A 174 7.95 3.38 4.49
CA ILE A 174 6.87 4.36 4.71
C ILE A 174 5.91 3.87 5.80
N TYR A 175 5.59 2.56 5.86
CA TYR A 175 4.84 1.99 6.97
C TYR A 175 5.59 2.15 8.30
N LYS A 176 6.92 1.92 8.31
CA LYS A 176 7.73 2.16 9.50
C LYS A 176 7.65 3.63 9.94
N ALA A 177 7.62 4.59 9.00
CA ALA A 177 7.50 6.01 9.32
C ALA A 177 6.16 6.37 9.99
N TYR A 178 5.06 5.70 9.60
CA TYR A 178 3.76 5.94 10.20
C TYR A 178 3.53 5.18 11.51
N LEU A 179 4.06 3.97 11.65
CA LEU A 179 3.65 3.04 12.69
C LEU A 179 4.69 2.81 13.79
N SER A 180 5.98 3.08 13.53
CA SER A 180 7.04 2.86 14.51
C SER A 180 7.30 4.10 15.38
N LYS A 181 7.55 3.85 16.66
CA LYS A 181 8.03 4.88 17.60
C LYS A 181 9.56 4.93 17.67
N GLU A 182 10.25 3.92 17.17
CA GLU A 182 11.71 3.89 17.13
C GLU A 182 12.24 4.88 16.10
N PRO A 183 13.14 5.82 16.47
CA PRO A 183 13.75 6.74 15.51
C PRO A 183 14.45 5.99 14.37
N PHE A 184 14.23 6.45 13.14
CA PHE A 184 14.93 5.90 11.98
C PHE A 184 14.96 6.89 10.82
N VAL A 185 15.85 6.64 9.88
CA VAL A 185 15.96 7.31 8.59
C VAL A 185 16.26 6.27 7.51
N HIS A 186 15.63 6.41 6.33
CA HIS A 186 15.81 5.51 5.20
C HIS A 186 15.82 6.29 3.89
N ILE A 187 16.89 6.15 3.11
CA ILE A 187 16.98 6.69 1.74
C ILE A 187 16.29 5.73 0.79
N CYS A 188 15.27 6.19 0.06
CA CYS A 188 14.59 5.43 -0.99
C CYS A 188 15.42 5.38 -2.27
N GLY A 189 15.16 4.37 -3.10
CA GLY A 189 15.82 4.20 -4.40
C GLY A 189 17.31 3.86 -4.29
N ARG A 190 17.73 3.25 -3.19
CA ARG A 190 19.14 2.84 -2.96
C ARG A 190 19.63 1.82 -3.99
N ARG A 191 18.75 1.03 -4.58
CA ARG A 191 19.05 0.06 -5.63
C ARG A 191 19.09 0.67 -7.02
N TYR A 192 18.59 1.89 -7.19
CA TYR A 192 18.71 2.70 -8.39
C TYR A 192 19.99 3.55 -8.29
N ALA A 193 21.16 2.89 -8.41
CA ALA A 193 22.45 3.55 -8.25
C ALA A 193 22.86 4.29 -9.53
N ASP A 194 22.71 3.63 -10.69
CA ASP A 194 23.08 4.22 -12.00
C ASP A 194 21.96 5.11 -12.52
N ARG A 195 22.22 6.42 -12.57
CA ARG A 195 21.27 7.45 -13.00
C ARG A 195 21.86 8.26 -14.13
N THR A 196 21.04 8.67 -15.08
CA THR A 196 21.48 9.34 -16.32
C THR A 196 21.12 10.83 -16.35
N GLU A 197 20.32 11.29 -15.42
CA GLU A 197 19.90 12.69 -15.30
C GLU A 197 21.01 13.54 -14.66
N SER A 198 21.06 14.82 -15.01
CA SER A 198 21.97 15.80 -14.39
C SER A 198 21.59 16.17 -12.95
N GLU A 199 20.36 15.89 -12.57
CA GLU A 199 19.82 16.06 -11.22
C GLU A 199 19.12 14.79 -10.78
N THR A 200 19.27 14.41 -9.52
CA THR A 200 18.55 13.27 -8.96
C THR A 200 17.65 13.69 -7.81
N LYS A 201 16.47 13.09 -7.76
CA LYS A 201 15.55 13.23 -6.64
C LYS A 201 15.86 12.17 -5.58
N ILE A 202 16.29 12.63 -4.42
CA ILE A 202 16.54 11.78 -3.25
C ILE A 202 15.31 11.90 -2.34
N LYS A 203 14.60 10.81 -2.15
CA LYS A 203 13.49 10.70 -1.20
C LYS A 203 13.99 9.99 0.06
N VAL A 204 13.60 10.51 1.21
CA VAL A 204 13.96 9.93 2.50
C VAL A 204 12.69 9.74 3.33
N TYR A 205 12.55 8.57 3.93
CA TYR A 205 11.53 8.30 4.95
C TYR A 205 12.12 8.38 6.34
N SER A 206 11.43 9.06 7.23
CA SER A 206 11.79 9.16 8.63
C SER A 206 10.55 9.44 9.48
N ASN A 207 10.54 8.97 10.72
CA ASN A 207 9.56 9.38 11.74
C ASN A 207 10.08 10.52 12.63
N GLN A 208 11.23 11.12 12.26
CA GLN A 208 11.81 12.27 12.95
C GLN A 208 11.41 13.58 12.23
N PRO A 209 11.28 14.69 12.96
CA PRO A 209 10.78 15.95 12.43
C PRO A 209 11.78 16.68 11.50
N ARG A 210 13.03 16.25 11.46
CA ARG A 210 14.09 16.87 10.67
C ARG A 210 14.99 15.81 10.07
N VAL A 211 15.36 16.02 8.79
CA VAL A 211 16.34 15.19 8.08
C VAL A 211 17.38 16.10 7.43
N THR A 212 18.65 15.76 7.62
CA THR A 212 19.80 16.38 6.95
C THR A 212 20.39 15.43 5.92
N LEU A 213 20.55 15.90 4.69
CA LEU A 213 21.19 15.17 3.59
C LEU A 213 22.63 15.61 3.45
N PHE A 214 23.53 14.65 3.28
CA PHE A 214 24.95 14.85 3.00
C PHE A 214 25.29 14.27 1.63
N VAL A 215 26.12 14.98 0.89
CA VAL A 215 26.70 14.56 -0.38
C VAL A 215 28.22 14.57 -0.22
N ASP A 216 28.87 13.46 -0.44
CA ASP A 216 30.33 13.28 -0.29
C ASP A 216 30.85 13.74 1.07
N GLY A 217 30.09 13.42 2.13
CA GLY A 217 30.40 13.76 3.50
C GLY A 217 30.18 15.22 3.90
N LYS A 218 29.71 16.07 2.99
CA LYS A 218 29.37 17.48 3.27
C LYS A 218 27.87 17.65 3.39
N GLU A 219 27.45 18.44 4.36
CA GLU A 219 26.03 18.82 4.48
C GLU A 219 25.58 19.52 3.20
N PHE A 220 24.54 18.97 2.56
CA PHE A 220 23.93 19.52 1.36
C PHE A 220 22.73 20.39 1.69
N ALA A 221 21.78 19.83 2.46
CA ALA A 221 20.57 20.54 2.86
C ALA A 221 19.91 19.83 4.06
N ALA A 222 19.15 20.58 4.86
CA ALA A 222 18.30 20.05 5.90
C ALA A 222 16.85 20.47 5.66
N GLN A 223 15.90 19.59 5.96
CA GLN A 223 14.47 19.85 5.87
C GLN A 223 13.77 19.49 7.17
N ASP A 224 12.84 20.33 7.59
CA ASP A 224 11.83 20.00 8.58
C ASP A 224 10.60 19.47 7.85
N GLY A 225 9.94 18.45 8.41
CA GLY A 225 8.82 17.79 7.75
C GLY A 225 8.25 16.63 8.54
N ASP A 226 7.41 15.84 7.89
CA ASP A 226 6.80 14.66 8.47
C ASP A 226 6.80 13.50 7.47
N LYS A 227 7.36 12.36 7.87
CA LYS A 227 7.40 11.08 7.15
C LYS A 227 8.21 11.07 5.85
N ILE A 228 8.05 12.08 4.97
CA ILE A 228 8.60 12.10 3.60
C ILE A 228 9.38 13.37 3.37
N PHE A 229 10.69 13.24 3.11
CA PHE A 229 11.60 14.34 2.81
C PHE A 229 12.12 14.18 1.38
N LYS A 230 12.17 15.26 0.62
CA LYS A 230 12.54 15.23 -0.80
C LYS A 230 13.62 16.27 -1.09
N PHE A 231 14.74 15.82 -1.63
CA PHE A 231 15.87 16.66 -2.01
C PHE A 231 16.11 16.51 -3.51
N THR A 232 16.51 17.59 -4.17
CA THR A 232 17.00 17.54 -5.56
C THR A 232 18.50 17.82 -5.52
N VAL A 233 19.29 16.85 -5.93
CA VAL A 233 20.76 16.89 -5.88
C VAL A 233 21.30 16.92 -7.29
N PRO A 234 22.06 17.95 -7.71
CA PRO A 234 22.81 17.90 -8.95
C PRO A 234 23.91 16.85 -8.83
N ILE A 235 24.04 16.01 -9.84
CA ILE A 235 25.03 14.93 -9.87
C ILE A 235 25.81 14.92 -11.17
N SER A 236 27.09 14.57 -11.06
CA SER A 236 27.96 14.33 -12.21
C SER A 236 29.10 13.41 -11.74
N GLY A 237 29.10 12.17 -12.22
CA GLY A 237 30.01 11.14 -11.75
C GLY A 237 29.50 10.39 -10.51
N GLU A 238 30.40 9.83 -9.73
CA GLU A 238 30.08 9.02 -8.54
C GLU A 238 29.96 9.92 -7.29
N HIS A 239 28.89 9.72 -6.54
CA HIS A 239 28.64 10.46 -5.31
C HIS A 239 28.17 9.53 -4.20
N THR A 240 28.54 9.83 -2.95
CA THR A 240 28.01 9.17 -1.76
C THR A 240 26.92 10.03 -1.14
N ILE A 241 25.73 9.44 -0.97
CA ILE A 241 24.58 10.10 -0.36
C ILE A 241 24.34 9.51 1.02
N GLU A 242 24.25 10.38 2.04
CA GLU A 242 23.91 9.99 3.41
C GLU A 242 22.78 10.86 3.94
N ALA A 243 21.89 10.27 4.74
CA ALA A 243 20.83 10.99 5.45
C ALA A 243 20.93 10.75 6.95
N ARG A 244 20.74 11.78 7.74
CA ARG A 244 20.69 11.74 9.21
C ARG A 244 19.44 12.44 9.72
N SER A 245 18.94 11.93 10.86
CA SER A 245 17.76 12.48 11.55
C SER A 245 17.96 12.57 13.04
#